data_34da50ce469a6f28b70c9b8b0676faae
#
_entry.id   34da50ce469a6f28b70c9b8b0676faae
#
_cell.length_a   1.000
_cell.length_b   1.000
_cell.length_c   1.000
_cell.angle_alpha   90.00
_cell.angle_beta   90.00
_cell.angle_gamma   90.00
#
_symmetry.space_group_name_H-M   'P 1'
#
loop_
_entity.id
_entity.type
_entity.pdbx_description
1 polymer ?
#
loop_
_entity_poly.entity_id
_entity_poly.type
_entity_poly.pdbx_seq_one_letter_code
_entity_poly.pdbx_strand_id
1 'polypeptide(L)'
;FIKKYLYVAVFIYVPYLFMAQFNPLIRDHKESAVLFMFFMLSTICGSLANNTLLAMGDRDYLMVRVVLVSPYMNFLGRLAVKMVTDFVYFTIILNLFGVSFVHSLLLSLVTMCIRPAGEMIAVLCFDQMQSMYNNRNAFNGTVIALSVFVAYGMPLLKRQISSDWLFFIHPVFVVAALFIGVFSVYYLWDYPSYRKIMQEALHIKREV
;
A
#
# COMPACT_ATOMS: atom_id res chain seq x y z
N PHE A 1 7.71 -1.12 -13.98
CA PHE A 1 7.85 0.34 -13.96
C PHE A 1 6.63 1.04 -14.58
N ILE A 2 6.32 0.81 -15.86
CA ILE A 2 5.26 1.51 -16.62
C ILE A 2 3.90 1.50 -15.89
N LYS A 3 3.44 0.35 -15.39
CA LYS A 3 2.16 0.27 -14.67
C LYS A 3 2.11 1.17 -13.44
N LYS A 4 3.20 1.27 -12.66
CA LYS A 4 3.28 2.13 -11.48
C LYS A 4 3.39 3.60 -11.86
N TYR A 5 4.12 3.89 -12.92
CA TYR A 5 4.20 5.25 -13.47
C TYR A 5 2.82 5.75 -13.91
N LEU A 6 2.09 4.94 -14.70
CA LEU A 6 0.73 5.27 -15.13
C LEU A 6 -0.22 5.41 -13.94
N TYR A 7 -0.09 4.57 -12.92
CA TYR A 7 -0.89 4.68 -11.70
C TYR A 7 -0.67 6.05 -11.01
N VAL A 8 0.58 6.44 -10.78
CA VAL A 8 0.90 7.74 -10.15
C VAL A 8 0.48 8.90 -11.06
N ALA A 9 0.69 8.80 -12.36
CA ALA A 9 0.28 9.82 -13.32
C ALA A 9 -1.23 10.04 -13.30
N VAL A 10 -2.02 8.98 -13.44
CA VAL A 10 -3.48 9.06 -13.59
C VAL A 10 -4.20 9.32 -12.26
N PHE A 11 -3.79 8.66 -11.18
CA PHE A 11 -4.51 8.74 -9.89
C PHE A 11 -3.96 9.79 -8.93
N ILE A 12 -2.79 10.35 -9.19
CA ILE A 12 -2.19 11.35 -8.29
C ILE A 12 -1.93 12.65 -9.05
N TYR A 13 -1.18 12.60 -10.14
CA TYR A 13 -0.75 13.82 -10.81
C TYR A 13 -1.86 14.50 -11.60
N VAL A 14 -2.69 13.75 -12.33
CA VAL A 14 -3.84 14.32 -13.08
C VAL A 14 -4.87 14.94 -12.12
N PRO A 15 -5.34 14.29 -11.04
CA PRO A 15 -6.20 14.93 -10.06
C PRO A 15 -5.56 16.15 -9.39
N TYR A 16 -4.26 16.10 -9.09
CA TYR A 16 -3.53 17.26 -8.60
C TYR A 16 -3.63 18.45 -9.58
N LEU A 17 -3.35 18.23 -10.88
CA LEU A 17 -3.43 19.29 -11.89
C LEU A 17 -4.85 19.89 -11.99
N PHE A 18 -5.87 19.03 -11.94
CA PHE A 18 -7.26 19.46 -11.96
C PHE A 18 -7.57 20.33 -10.73
N MET A 19 -7.21 19.89 -9.52
CA MET A 19 -7.45 20.64 -8.28
C MET A 19 -6.69 21.97 -8.24
N ALA A 20 -5.45 21.99 -8.77
CA ALA A 20 -4.60 23.19 -8.83
C ALA A 20 -5.20 24.30 -9.73
N GLN A 21 -6.11 23.96 -10.66
CA GLN A 21 -6.84 24.95 -11.47
C GLN A 21 -7.89 25.67 -10.66
N PHE A 22 -8.51 24.99 -9.69
CA PHE A 22 -9.61 25.57 -8.88
C PHE A 22 -9.12 26.17 -7.57
N ASN A 23 -7.97 25.74 -7.05
CA ASN A 23 -7.44 26.21 -5.77
C ASN A 23 -5.98 26.64 -5.90
N PRO A 24 -5.68 27.94 -5.86
CA PRO A 24 -4.33 28.46 -5.97
C PRO A 24 -3.40 27.95 -4.84
N LEU A 25 -3.92 27.69 -3.64
CA LEU A 25 -3.12 27.17 -2.52
C LEU A 25 -2.56 25.77 -2.82
N ILE A 26 -3.30 24.92 -3.53
CA ILE A 26 -2.81 23.61 -3.96
C ILE A 26 -1.69 23.76 -4.98
N ARG A 27 -1.79 24.75 -5.84
CA ARG A 27 -0.78 25.09 -6.85
C ARG A 27 0.54 25.54 -6.20
N ASP A 28 0.45 26.42 -5.20
CA ASP A 28 1.63 26.97 -4.52
C ASP A 28 2.34 25.90 -3.66
N HIS A 29 1.59 24.91 -3.14
CA HIS A 29 2.12 23.81 -2.34
C HIS A 29 2.05 22.45 -3.08
N LYS A 30 2.50 22.43 -4.34
CA LYS A 30 2.50 21.25 -5.22
C LYS A 30 3.03 19.99 -4.53
N GLU A 31 4.21 20.09 -3.92
CA GLU A 31 4.91 18.96 -3.34
C GLU A 31 4.10 18.33 -2.21
N SER A 32 3.59 19.15 -1.29
CA SER A 32 2.78 18.66 -0.16
C SER A 32 1.49 17.98 -0.60
N ALA A 33 0.83 18.53 -1.61
CA ALA A 33 -0.41 17.95 -2.13
C ALA A 33 -0.16 16.60 -2.82
N VAL A 34 0.85 16.51 -3.68
CA VAL A 34 1.21 15.26 -4.38
C VAL A 34 1.63 14.18 -3.39
N LEU A 35 2.46 14.52 -2.42
CA LEU A 35 2.93 13.59 -1.39
C LEU A 35 1.77 13.09 -0.51
N PHE A 36 0.84 13.97 -0.13
CA PHE A 36 -0.34 13.58 0.66
C PHE A 36 -1.24 12.61 -0.11
N MET A 37 -1.56 12.94 -1.37
CA MET A 37 -2.35 12.03 -2.22
C MET A 37 -1.64 10.68 -2.40
N PHE A 38 -0.33 10.70 -2.60
CA PHE A 38 0.46 9.48 -2.71
C PHE A 38 0.41 8.66 -1.42
N PHE A 39 0.58 9.31 -0.25
CA PHE A 39 0.51 8.64 1.04
C PHE A 39 -0.85 7.95 1.24
N MET A 40 -1.96 8.63 0.98
CA MET A 40 -3.28 8.05 1.15
C MET A 40 -3.56 6.91 0.16
N LEU A 41 -3.25 7.09 -1.14
CA LEU A 41 -3.59 6.12 -2.17
C LEU A 41 -2.58 4.97 -2.28
N SER A 42 -1.28 5.25 -2.23
CA SER A 42 -0.25 4.23 -2.41
C SER A 42 0.16 3.57 -1.11
N THR A 43 0.33 4.34 -0.04
CA THR A 43 0.77 3.81 1.24
C THR A 43 -0.38 3.16 2.00
N ILE A 44 -1.45 3.90 2.28
CA ILE A 44 -2.57 3.37 3.09
C ILE A 44 -3.43 2.42 2.27
N CYS A 45 -4.05 2.92 1.19
CA CYS A 45 -4.93 2.11 0.36
C CYS A 45 -4.17 0.93 -0.28
N GLY A 46 -2.98 1.18 -0.84
CA GLY A 46 -2.16 0.16 -1.46
C GLY A 46 -1.72 -0.95 -0.50
N SER A 47 -1.50 -0.65 0.77
CA SER A 47 -1.14 -1.65 1.78
C SER A 47 -2.34 -2.46 2.26
N LEU A 48 -3.50 -1.84 2.45
CA LEU A 48 -4.69 -2.50 2.96
C LEU A 48 -5.50 -3.24 1.89
N ALA A 49 -5.67 -2.66 0.69
CA ALA A 49 -6.52 -3.25 -0.35
C ALA A 49 -5.77 -4.20 -1.30
N ASN A 50 -4.44 -4.08 -1.43
CA ASN A 50 -3.62 -4.88 -2.36
C ASN A 50 -2.76 -5.91 -1.64
N ASN A 51 -3.40 -6.80 -0.90
CA ASN A 51 -2.75 -7.86 -0.13
C ASN A 51 -2.17 -8.95 -1.03
N THR A 52 -0.91 -9.31 -0.78
CA THR A 52 -0.19 -10.34 -1.53
C THR A 52 -0.59 -11.74 -1.07
N LEU A 53 -0.80 -11.91 0.23
CA LEU A 53 -1.15 -13.19 0.82
C LEU A 53 -2.51 -13.69 0.35
N LEU A 54 -3.53 -12.83 0.40
CA LEU A 54 -4.87 -13.18 -0.03
C LEU A 54 -5.05 -13.24 -1.56
N ALA A 55 -4.06 -12.76 -2.32
CA ALA A 55 -4.04 -12.82 -3.79
C ALA A 55 -3.30 -14.05 -4.33
N MET A 56 -3.09 -15.08 -3.50
CA MET A 56 -2.48 -16.33 -3.94
C MET A 56 -3.29 -16.98 -5.07
N GLY A 57 -2.60 -17.52 -6.07
CA GLY A 57 -3.18 -18.11 -7.25
C GLY A 57 -2.61 -19.49 -7.58
N ASP A 58 -2.99 -20.02 -8.74
CA ASP A 58 -2.59 -21.36 -9.19
C ASP A 58 -1.07 -21.52 -9.28
N ARG A 59 -0.33 -20.44 -9.58
CA ARG A 59 1.14 -20.44 -9.58
C ARG A 59 1.72 -20.72 -8.18
N ASP A 60 1.12 -20.16 -7.15
CA ASP A 60 1.57 -20.34 -5.76
C ASP A 60 1.31 -21.77 -5.30
N TYR A 61 0.19 -22.35 -5.74
CA TYR A 61 -0.12 -23.76 -5.52
C TYR A 61 0.90 -24.68 -6.18
N LEU A 62 1.26 -24.42 -7.45
CA LEU A 62 2.28 -25.18 -8.15
C LEU A 62 3.65 -25.08 -7.45
N MET A 63 4.06 -23.88 -7.03
CA MET A 63 5.33 -23.69 -6.31
C MET A 63 5.36 -24.48 -4.99
N VAL A 64 4.27 -24.50 -4.23
CA VAL A 64 4.22 -25.18 -2.94
C VAL A 64 4.04 -26.67 -3.10
N ARG A 65 3.23 -27.15 -4.05
CA ARG A 65 2.87 -28.56 -4.17
C ARG A 65 3.75 -29.36 -5.13
N VAL A 66 4.25 -28.73 -6.19
CA VAL A 66 5.10 -29.38 -7.20
C VAL A 66 6.58 -29.12 -6.90
N VAL A 67 6.94 -27.86 -6.63
CA VAL A 67 8.35 -27.48 -6.36
C VAL A 67 8.73 -27.68 -4.89
N LEU A 68 7.74 -27.97 -4.02
CA LEU A 68 7.94 -28.24 -2.60
C LEU A 68 8.56 -27.06 -1.81
N VAL A 69 8.38 -25.83 -2.28
CA VAL A 69 8.78 -24.63 -1.56
C VAL A 69 7.84 -24.45 -0.35
N SER A 70 8.39 -24.12 0.81
CA SER A 70 7.55 -23.84 1.98
C SER A 70 6.64 -22.62 1.72
N PRO A 71 5.34 -22.68 2.10
CA PRO A 71 4.38 -21.61 1.82
C PRO A 71 4.82 -20.24 2.35
N TYR A 72 5.43 -20.20 3.55
CA TYR A 72 5.91 -18.95 4.14
C TYR A 72 7.08 -18.35 3.36
N MET A 73 8.04 -19.16 2.87
CA MET A 73 9.17 -18.65 2.08
C MET A 73 8.69 -18.07 0.74
N ASN A 74 7.74 -18.73 0.08
CA ASN A 74 7.17 -18.20 -1.15
C ASN A 74 6.48 -16.85 -0.92
N PHE A 75 5.69 -16.75 0.15
CA PHE A 75 5.00 -15.51 0.50
C PHE A 75 5.96 -14.39 0.90
N LEU A 76 6.86 -14.64 1.85
CA LEU A 76 7.82 -13.63 2.31
C LEU A 76 8.77 -13.18 1.20
N GLY A 77 9.22 -14.11 0.35
CA GLY A 77 10.04 -13.77 -0.81
C GLY A 77 9.33 -12.84 -1.79
N ARG A 78 8.07 -13.11 -2.09
CA ARG A 78 7.25 -12.22 -2.95
C ARG A 78 7.00 -10.86 -2.30
N LEU A 79 6.73 -10.85 -0.99
CA LEU A 79 6.55 -9.61 -0.24
C LEU A 79 7.83 -8.77 -0.26
N ALA A 80 8.99 -9.37 0.00
CA ALA A 80 10.28 -8.70 -0.03
C ALA A 80 10.60 -8.10 -1.40
N VAL A 81 10.43 -8.87 -2.49
CA VAL A 81 10.61 -8.38 -3.86
C VAL A 81 9.67 -7.20 -4.16
N LYS A 82 8.41 -7.30 -3.73
CA LYS A 82 7.42 -6.22 -3.91
C LYS A 82 7.83 -4.97 -3.15
N MET A 83 8.26 -5.10 -1.89
CA MET A 83 8.73 -3.98 -1.06
C MET A 83 9.91 -3.25 -1.68
N VAL A 84 10.96 -3.98 -2.08
CA VAL A 84 12.16 -3.39 -2.71
C VAL A 84 11.80 -2.75 -4.05
N THR A 85 11.00 -3.42 -4.85
CA THR A 85 10.55 -2.90 -6.15
C THR A 85 9.68 -1.64 -6.00
N ASP A 86 8.79 -1.61 -5.00
CA ASP A 86 7.97 -0.44 -4.69
C ASP A 86 8.85 0.74 -4.22
N PHE A 87 9.82 0.49 -3.35
CA PHE A 87 10.74 1.50 -2.87
C PHE A 87 11.51 2.17 -4.01
N VAL A 88 12.18 1.38 -4.85
CA VAL A 88 12.98 1.90 -5.96
C VAL A 88 12.12 2.65 -6.97
N TYR A 89 11.02 2.05 -7.40
CA TYR A 89 10.20 2.64 -8.46
C TYR A 89 9.45 3.88 -7.99
N PHE A 90 8.90 3.90 -6.79
CA PHE A 90 8.20 5.07 -6.28
C PHE A 90 9.14 6.25 -6.01
N THR A 91 10.36 5.99 -5.52
CA THR A 91 11.38 7.04 -5.38
C THR A 91 11.68 7.70 -6.72
N ILE A 92 11.90 6.91 -7.78
CA ILE A 92 12.18 7.45 -9.11
C ILE A 92 10.96 8.19 -9.68
N ILE A 93 9.77 7.61 -9.56
CA ILE A 93 8.54 8.16 -10.14
C ILE A 93 8.18 9.49 -9.46
N LEU A 94 8.22 9.59 -8.13
CA LEU A 94 7.93 10.82 -7.40
C LEU A 94 8.92 11.94 -7.77
N ASN A 95 10.18 11.59 -7.91
CA ASN A 95 11.21 12.55 -8.36
C ASN A 95 10.91 13.06 -9.79
N LEU A 96 10.50 12.20 -10.71
CA LEU A 96 10.09 12.58 -12.07
C LEU A 96 8.89 13.55 -12.08
N PHE A 97 7.99 13.46 -11.11
CA PHE A 97 6.87 14.40 -10.96
C PHE A 97 7.24 15.70 -10.24
N GLY A 98 8.53 15.90 -9.94
CA GLY A 98 9.07 17.15 -9.38
C GLY A 98 8.95 17.24 -7.87
N VAL A 99 8.91 16.11 -7.18
CA VAL A 99 9.05 16.00 -5.71
C VAL A 99 10.55 15.98 -5.39
N SER A 100 10.96 16.61 -4.29
CA SER A 100 12.33 16.56 -3.78
C SER A 100 12.79 15.11 -3.58
N PHE A 101 14.04 14.83 -3.94
CA PHE A 101 14.63 13.48 -3.82
C PHE A 101 14.55 12.94 -2.38
N VAL A 102 14.84 13.79 -1.39
CA VAL A 102 14.80 13.41 0.03
C VAL A 102 13.39 13.02 0.47
N HIS A 103 12.38 13.83 0.11
CA HIS A 103 10.98 13.53 0.44
C HIS A 103 10.47 12.30 -0.31
N SER A 104 10.87 12.12 -1.57
CA SER A 104 10.53 10.92 -2.37
C SER A 104 11.10 9.65 -1.72
N LEU A 105 12.35 9.70 -1.27
CA LEU A 105 13.02 8.59 -0.61
C LEU A 105 12.37 8.26 0.75
N LEU A 106 12.10 9.28 1.59
CA LEU A 106 11.47 9.08 2.89
C LEU A 106 10.07 8.50 2.76
N LEU A 107 9.23 9.03 1.85
CA LEU A 107 7.88 8.53 1.65
C LEU A 107 7.88 7.12 1.06
N SER A 108 8.76 6.81 0.13
CA SER A 108 8.91 5.46 -0.42
C SER A 108 9.37 4.47 0.65
N LEU A 109 10.25 4.88 1.57
CA LEU A 109 10.67 4.09 2.72
C LEU A 109 9.50 3.83 3.68
N VAL A 110 8.72 4.85 4.02
CA VAL A 110 7.49 4.71 4.82
C VAL A 110 6.51 3.74 4.14
N THR A 111 6.31 3.86 2.83
CA THR A 111 5.45 2.96 2.06
C THR A 111 5.95 1.51 2.12
N MET A 112 7.27 1.32 1.99
CA MET A 112 7.91 0.00 2.14
C MET A 112 7.66 -0.60 3.52
N CYS A 113 7.76 0.20 4.59
CA CYS A 113 7.59 -0.26 5.97
C CYS A 113 6.13 -0.53 6.35
N ILE A 114 5.17 0.25 5.84
CA ILE A 114 3.75 0.05 6.13
C ILE A 114 3.16 -1.12 5.32
N ARG A 115 3.80 -1.54 4.24
CA ARG A 115 3.33 -2.66 3.41
C ARG A 115 3.15 -3.98 4.20
N PRO A 116 4.15 -4.48 4.96
CA PRO A 116 3.98 -5.68 5.78
C PRO A 116 2.90 -5.52 6.85
N ALA A 117 2.67 -4.32 7.38
CA ALA A 117 1.59 -4.07 8.32
C ALA A 117 0.20 -4.31 7.69
N GLY A 118 0.01 -3.92 6.43
CA GLY A 118 -1.22 -4.24 5.70
C GLY A 118 -1.43 -5.75 5.52
N GLU A 119 -0.37 -6.51 5.23
CA GLU A 119 -0.44 -7.97 5.15
C GLU A 119 -0.72 -8.61 6.53
N MET A 120 -0.11 -8.09 7.60
CA MET A 120 -0.38 -8.53 8.97
C MET A 120 -1.85 -8.29 9.36
N ILE A 121 -2.40 -7.12 9.06
CA ILE A 121 -3.82 -6.82 9.28
C ILE A 121 -4.71 -7.78 8.50
N ALA A 122 -4.37 -8.07 7.25
CA ALA A 122 -5.12 -9.02 6.43
C ALA A 122 -5.15 -10.43 7.04
N VAL A 123 -4.03 -10.89 7.61
CA VAL A 123 -3.92 -12.18 8.31
C VAL A 123 -4.74 -12.17 9.61
N LEU A 124 -4.66 -11.11 10.40
CA LEU A 124 -5.45 -10.95 11.62
C LEU A 124 -6.97 -10.93 11.32
N CYS A 125 -7.37 -10.23 10.24
CA CYS A 125 -8.76 -10.23 9.79
C CYS A 125 -9.21 -11.62 9.32
N PHE A 126 -8.33 -12.38 8.68
CA PHE A 126 -8.61 -13.76 8.29
C PHE A 126 -8.87 -14.66 9.51
N ASP A 127 -8.02 -14.58 10.53
CA ASP A 127 -8.12 -15.45 11.72
C ASP A 127 -9.27 -15.06 12.64
N GLN A 128 -9.55 -13.77 12.79
CA GLN A 128 -10.53 -13.27 13.78
C GLN A 128 -11.90 -12.96 13.19
N MET A 129 -11.95 -12.58 11.90
CA MET A 129 -13.16 -12.07 11.25
C MET A 129 -13.38 -12.75 9.89
N GLN A 130 -13.69 -14.06 9.90
CA GLN A 130 -13.96 -14.83 8.68
C GLN A 130 -15.06 -14.20 7.80
N SER A 131 -15.99 -13.46 8.41
CA SER A 131 -17.01 -12.68 7.69
C SER A 131 -16.41 -11.56 6.81
N MET A 132 -15.36 -10.89 7.27
CA MET A 132 -14.65 -9.87 6.45
C MET A 132 -13.87 -10.51 5.30
N TYR A 133 -13.34 -11.69 5.50
CA TYR A 133 -12.67 -12.44 4.44
C TYR A 133 -13.64 -12.86 3.34
N ASN A 134 -14.81 -13.37 3.68
CA ASN A 134 -15.86 -13.75 2.73
C ASN A 134 -16.38 -12.55 1.93
N ASN A 135 -16.38 -11.34 2.52
CA ASN A 135 -16.77 -10.08 1.87
C ASN A 135 -15.56 -9.20 1.47
N ARG A 136 -14.46 -9.82 1.06
CA ARG A 136 -13.22 -9.13 0.70
C ARG A 136 -13.40 -7.99 -0.30
N ASN A 137 -14.27 -8.18 -1.29
CA ASN A 137 -14.52 -7.14 -2.30
C ASN A 137 -15.19 -5.90 -1.68
N ALA A 138 -16.11 -6.09 -0.74
CA ALA A 138 -16.74 -5.00 -0.01
C ALA A 138 -15.72 -4.27 0.89
N PHE A 139 -14.88 -5.01 1.63
CA PHE A 139 -13.81 -4.43 2.44
C PHE A 139 -12.84 -3.59 1.58
N ASN A 140 -12.31 -4.18 0.51
CA ASN A 140 -11.40 -3.46 -0.40
C ASN A 140 -12.08 -2.23 -1.03
N GLY A 141 -13.35 -2.35 -1.45
CA GLY A 141 -14.13 -1.25 -1.99
C GLY A 141 -14.29 -0.11 -0.98
N THR A 142 -14.57 -0.42 0.27
CA THR A 142 -14.69 0.56 1.35
C THR A 142 -13.35 1.26 1.63
N VAL A 143 -12.24 0.50 1.71
CA VAL A 143 -10.90 1.07 1.90
C VAL A 143 -10.53 1.99 0.75
N ILE A 144 -10.79 1.58 -0.48
CA ILE A 144 -10.52 2.40 -1.67
C ILE A 144 -11.36 3.68 -1.65
N ALA A 145 -12.67 3.57 -1.40
CA ALA A 145 -13.58 4.72 -1.37
C ALA A 145 -13.18 5.74 -0.30
N LEU A 146 -12.88 5.27 0.93
CA LEU A 146 -12.42 6.14 2.01
C LEU A 146 -11.07 6.80 1.69
N SER A 147 -10.12 6.03 1.16
CA SER A 147 -8.80 6.57 0.79
C SER A 147 -8.90 7.62 -0.31
N VAL A 148 -9.73 7.40 -1.32
CA VAL A 148 -10.00 8.35 -2.40
C VAL A 148 -10.68 9.60 -1.87
N PHE A 149 -11.70 9.43 -1.01
CA PHE A 149 -12.40 10.55 -0.38
C PHE A 149 -11.45 11.42 0.45
N VAL A 150 -10.59 10.82 1.27
CA VAL A 150 -9.62 11.57 2.07
C VAL A 150 -8.53 12.20 1.19
N ALA A 151 -7.97 11.43 0.23
CA ALA A 151 -6.90 11.90 -0.64
C ALA A 151 -7.28 13.14 -1.47
N TYR A 152 -8.52 13.20 -1.94
CA TYR A 152 -8.99 14.31 -2.78
C TYR A 152 -9.86 15.32 -2.01
N GLY A 153 -10.68 14.85 -1.07
CA GLY A 153 -11.57 15.70 -0.30
C GLY A 153 -10.84 16.63 0.66
N MET A 154 -9.81 16.12 1.36
CA MET A 154 -9.06 16.96 2.30
C MET A 154 -8.36 18.15 1.65
N PRO A 155 -7.64 18.01 0.51
CA PRO A 155 -7.06 19.16 -0.18
C PRO A 155 -8.10 20.19 -0.66
N LEU A 156 -9.30 19.74 -1.04
CA LEU A 156 -10.36 20.62 -1.50
C LEU A 156 -11.07 21.37 -0.36
N LEU A 157 -11.25 20.70 0.79
CA LEU A 157 -11.99 21.26 1.94
C LEU A 157 -11.14 22.18 2.79
N LYS A 158 -9.84 21.97 2.91
CA LYS A 158 -8.96 22.83 3.70
C LYS A 158 -8.54 24.07 2.92
N ARG A 159 -8.88 25.24 3.46
CA ARG A 159 -8.43 26.54 2.93
C ARG A 159 -6.94 26.84 3.15
N GLN A 160 -6.25 26.10 4.00
CA GLN A 160 -4.82 26.24 4.25
C GLN A 160 -4.14 24.88 4.12
N ILE A 161 -3.28 24.76 3.13
CA ILE A 161 -2.31 23.65 3.03
C ILE A 161 -1.07 24.15 3.76
N SER A 162 -0.87 23.70 4.99
CA SER A 162 0.31 23.99 5.79
C SER A 162 1.35 22.88 5.64
N SER A 163 2.60 23.15 6.05
CA SER A 163 3.65 22.13 6.17
C SER A 163 3.26 20.94 7.06
N ASP A 164 2.24 21.09 7.89
CA ASP A 164 1.69 20.05 8.78
C ASP A 164 1.12 18.83 7.99
N TRP A 165 0.85 18.99 6.71
CA TRP A 165 0.42 17.88 5.84
C TRP A 165 1.52 16.88 5.56
N LEU A 166 2.77 17.22 5.85
CA LEU A 166 3.93 16.37 5.68
C LEU A 166 4.28 15.57 6.95
N PHE A 167 3.31 15.40 7.88
CA PHE A 167 3.51 14.67 9.13
C PHE A 167 4.12 13.26 8.93
N PHE A 168 3.81 12.61 7.81
CA PHE A 168 4.30 11.28 7.47
C PHE A 168 5.78 11.25 7.03
N ILE A 169 6.39 12.41 6.77
CA ILE A 169 7.84 12.55 6.51
C ILE A 169 8.59 12.95 7.79
N HIS A 170 7.88 13.36 8.84
CA HIS A 170 8.50 13.75 10.10
C HIS A 170 9.30 12.56 10.68
N PRO A 171 10.54 12.77 11.20
CA PRO A 171 11.41 11.70 11.68
C PRO A 171 10.75 10.73 12.65
N VAL A 172 9.92 11.25 13.56
CA VAL A 172 9.19 10.42 14.53
C VAL A 172 8.24 9.44 13.84
N PHE A 173 7.52 9.91 12.80
CA PHE A 173 6.63 9.03 12.03
C PHE A 173 7.40 7.99 11.23
N VAL A 174 8.53 8.37 10.63
CA VAL A 174 9.39 7.44 9.88
C VAL A 174 9.93 6.36 10.79
N VAL A 175 10.41 6.72 11.98
CA VAL A 175 10.88 5.76 12.99
C VAL A 175 9.74 4.85 13.45
N ALA A 176 8.55 5.38 13.73
CA ALA A 176 7.37 4.59 14.08
C ALA A 176 6.99 3.60 12.95
N ALA A 177 7.00 4.05 11.69
CA ALA A 177 6.74 3.20 10.53
C ALA A 177 7.78 2.07 10.40
N LEU A 178 9.06 2.33 10.67
CA LEU A 178 10.11 1.31 10.72
C LEU A 178 9.83 0.25 11.80
N PHE A 179 9.48 0.68 13.02
CA PHE A 179 9.12 -0.27 14.09
C PHE A 179 7.91 -1.12 13.73
N ILE A 180 6.85 -0.51 13.19
CA ILE A 180 5.65 -1.22 12.72
C ILE A 180 6.02 -2.21 11.62
N GLY A 181 6.87 -1.81 10.66
CA GLY A 181 7.32 -2.67 9.57
C GLY A 181 8.09 -3.88 10.07
N VAL A 182 9.08 -3.67 10.94
CA VAL A 182 9.88 -4.77 11.52
C VAL A 182 9.01 -5.72 12.35
N PHE A 183 8.15 -5.17 13.22
CA PHE A 183 7.22 -5.97 14.01
C PHE A 183 6.28 -6.81 13.12
N SER A 184 5.76 -6.21 12.05
CA SER A 184 4.87 -6.90 11.12
C SER A 184 5.57 -8.02 10.36
N VAL A 185 6.82 -7.80 9.93
CA VAL A 185 7.63 -8.86 9.29
C VAL A 185 7.92 -9.99 10.27
N TYR A 186 8.26 -9.66 11.52
CA TYR A 186 8.48 -10.66 12.56
C TYR A 186 7.23 -11.50 12.83
N TYR A 187 6.06 -10.85 12.98
CA TYR A 187 4.78 -11.52 13.14
C TYR A 187 4.45 -12.45 11.95
N LEU A 188 4.64 -11.96 10.73
CA LEU A 188 4.39 -12.76 9.51
C LEU A 188 5.39 -13.91 9.37
N TRP A 189 6.61 -13.78 9.89
CA TRP A 189 7.59 -14.86 9.88
C TRP A 189 7.17 -16.03 10.77
N ASP A 190 6.64 -15.74 11.95
CA ASP A 190 6.23 -16.73 12.94
C ASP A 190 4.79 -17.26 12.74
N TYR A 191 4.07 -16.77 11.74
CA TYR A 191 2.67 -17.10 11.51
C TYR A 191 2.51 -18.57 11.01
N PRO A 192 1.77 -19.46 11.75
CA PRO A 192 1.73 -20.88 11.46
C PRO A 192 0.75 -21.30 10.37
N SER A 193 -0.29 -20.51 10.12
CA SER A 193 -1.46 -20.95 9.34
C SER A 193 -1.43 -20.66 7.85
N TYR A 194 -0.26 -20.42 7.24
CA TYR A 194 -0.12 -20.17 5.79
C TYR A 194 -0.77 -21.24 4.91
N ARG A 195 -0.67 -22.52 5.31
CA ARG A 195 -1.28 -23.63 4.56
C ARG A 195 -2.80 -23.54 4.53
N LYS A 196 -3.41 -23.15 5.65
CA LYS A 196 -4.87 -22.98 5.77
C LYS A 196 -5.36 -21.87 4.87
N ILE A 197 -4.73 -20.69 4.93
CA ILE A 197 -5.07 -19.56 4.04
C ILE A 197 -4.96 -19.96 2.57
N MET A 198 -3.90 -20.67 2.20
CA MET A 198 -3.69 -21.12 0.83
C MET A 198 -4.76 -22.12 0.38
N GLN A 199 -5.15 -23.06 1.23
CA GLN A 199 -6.22 -24.02 0.94
C GLN A 199 -7.56 -23.32 0.72
N GLU A 200 -7.94 -22.41 1.61
CA GLU A 200 -9.21 -21.67 1.50
C GLU A 200 -9.23 -20.76 0.27
N ALA A 201 -8.13 -20.04 -0.01
CA ALA A 201 -8.02 -19.21 -1.22
C ALA A 201 -8.19 -20.01 -2.52
N LEU A 202 -7.80 -21.29 -2.55
CA LEU A 202 -7.97 -22.18 -3.69
C LEU A 202 -9.37 -22.79 -3.75
N HIS A 203 -10.02 -23.09 -2.62
CA HIS A 203 -11.40 -23.57 -2.60
C HIS A 203 -12.37 -22.54 -3.17
N ILE A 204 -12.27 -21.29 -2.74
CA ILE A 204 -13.12 -20.19 -3.23
C ILE A 204 -13.02 -20.00 -4.76
N LYS A 205 -11.84 -20.27 -5.35
CA LYS A 205 -11.69 -20.18 -6.81
C LYS A 205 -12.31 -21.34 -7.59
N ARG A 206 -12.58 -22.48 -6.97
CA ARG A 206 -13.20 -23.63 -7.62
C ARG A 206 -14.73 -23.57 -7.64
N GLU A 207 -15.32 -22.75 -6.79
CA GLU A 207 -16.78 -22.57 -6.67
C GLU A 207 -17.32 -21.42 -7.54
N VAL A 208 -16.44 -20.67 -8.24
CA VAL A 208 -16.79 -19.61 -9.18
C VAL A 208 -16.45 -20.06 -10.61
#